data_c467cf3c5f28f6285a05c0a39ae2267f
#
_entry.id   c467cf3c5f28f6285a05c0a39ae2267f
#
_cell.length_a   1.000
_cell.length_b   1.000
_cell.length_c   1.000
_cell.angle_alpha   90.00
_cell.angle_beta   90.00
_cell.angle_gamma   90.00
#
_symmetry.space_group_name_H-M   'P 1'
#
loop_
_entity.id
_entity.type
_entity.pdbx_description
1 polymer ?
#
loop_
_entity_poly.entity_id
_entity_poly.type
_entity_poly.pdbx_seq_one_letter_code
_entity_poly.pdbx_strand_id
1 'polypeptide(L)'
;MGDAFTAPGPGEWQLDRSHYPGGVTPISQWLMTGGMYNGFRDVFAELGVPAATLEPAFVNGFMYTRLRPLIGADKPPRKPPPTPILWAAARLHPEFRKRAKAAAHTLATSPSNDVVRRWHDEIRPSLRDTNLRFQDVDPSTLDDDELRTHVSSLLDVLRDNFELHFWLHGHDLGPIARFLYDCRQWGLDPAEAIEALAGASPSTVAPRVRLTRLRELVEASPASVGSLTDVRAVSDEAATLLDEHLREHGHVLATGYDLTASTLHELPDVLLAAIRTASPAPTYGADALAASLRERVPSSGRDDFDRSLHDARNVMDMRDDQGPMTIEWPVGLLRRALLEAGRRLGV
;
A
#
# COMPACT_ATOMS: atom_id res chain seq x y z
N MET A 1 -28.72 -1.28 -22.60
CA MET A 1 -27.59 -1.28 -23.56
C MET A 1 -26.37 -1.36 -22.71
N GLY A 2 -25.59 -2.44 -22.77
CA GLY A 2 -24.33 -2.49 -22.05
C GLY A 2 -23.37 -1.48 -22.71
N ASP A 3 -22.87 -0.53 -21.95
CA ASP A 3 -21.85 0.39 -22.42
C ASP A 3 -20.64 -0.45 -22.84
N ALA A 4 -20.27 -0.35 -24.11
CA ALA A 4 -19.08 -1.03 -24.60
C ALA A 4 -17.86 -0.34 -23.99
N PHE A 5 -17.13 -1.05 -23.14
CA PHE A 5 -15.87 -0.56 -22.61
C PHE A 5 -14.85 -0.45 -23.75
N THR A 6 -14.45 0.76 -24.06
CA THR A 6 -13.34 1.05 -24.96
C THR A 6 -12.08 1.30 -24.18
N ALA A 7 -10.94 0.78 -24.66
CA ALA A 7 -9.66 1.10 -24.04
C ALA A 7 -9.40 2.63 -23.98
N PRO A 8 -8.75 3.16 -22.95
CA PRO A 8 -8.52 4.60 -22.78
C PRO A 8 -7.74 5.26 -23.92
N GLY A 9 -7.04 4.46 -24.73
CA GLY A 9 -6.24 4.93 -25.86
C GLY A 9 -5.33 3.82 -26.41
N PRO A 10 -4.33 4.17 -27.23
CA PRO A 10 -3.37 3.20 -27.75
C PRO A 10 -2.52 2.59 -26.63
N GLY A 11 -2.13 1.33 -26.79
CA GLY A 11 -1.32 0.56 -25.82
C GLY A 11 -2.06 -0.65 -25.27
N GLU A 12 -1.40 -1.38 -24.38
CA GLU A 12 -1.99 -2.52 -23.67
C GLU A 12 -2.49 -2.06 -22.29
N TRP A 13 -3.78 -1.83 -22.19
CA TRP A 13 -4.43 -1.41 -20.97
C TRP A 13 -5.02 -2.61 -20.24
N GLN A 14 -4.79 -2.66 -18.92
CA GLN A 14 -5.35 -3.67 -18.03
C GLN A 14 -6.37 -3.01 -17.10
N LEU A 15 -7.57 -3.57 -17.04
CA LEU A 15 -8.59 -3.15 -16.08
C LEU A 15 -8.17 -3.58 -14.67
N ASP A 16 -8.10 -2.64 -13.75
CA ASP A 16 -7.93 -2.94 -12.33
C ASP A 16 -9.27 -3.37 -11.73
N ARG A 17 -9.34 -4.63 -11.30
CA ARG A 17 -10.51 -5.22 -10.62
C ARG A 17 -10.27 -5.50 -9.15
N SER A 18 -9.04 -5.37 -8.70
CA SER A 18 -8.63 -5.73 -7.34
C SER A 18 -8.75 -4.56 -6.37
N HIS A 19 -8.33 -3.37 -6.78
CA HIS A 19 -8.33 -2.21 -5.90
C HIS A 19 -9.64 -1.40 -5.99
N TYR A 20 -10.23 -1.29 -7.19
CA TYR A 20 -11.41 -0.46 -7.45
C TYR A 20 -12.52 -1.21 -8.21
N PRO A 21 -13.10 -2.27 -7.61
CA PRO A 21 -14.13 -3.07 -8.30
C PRO A 21 -15.42 -2.29 -8.59
N GLY A 22 -15.73 -1.27 -7.78
CA GLY A 22 -16.96 -0.45 -7.88
C GLY A 22 -16.81 0.87 -8.64
N GLY A 23 -15.61 1.13 -9.19
CA GLY A 23 -15.29 2.42 -9.79
C GLY A 23 -14.60 3.39 -8.82
N VAL A 24 -14.17 4.54 -9.34
CA VAL A 24 -13.35 5.54 -8.65
C VAL A 24 -14.03 6.91 -8.73
N THR A 25 -14.15 7.62 -7.62
CA THR A 25 -14.68 8.99 -7.60
C THR A 25 -13.78 9.99 -8.35
N PRO A 26 -14.32 11.10 -8.88
CA PRO A 26 -13.52 12.09 -9.62
C PRO A 26 -12.32 12.64 -8.84
N ILE A 27 -12.45 12.83 -7.52
CA ILE A 27 -11.35 13.30 -6.68
C ILE A 27 -10.24 12.24 -6.61
N SER A 28 -10.60 10.98 -6.36
CA SER A 28 -9.63 9.89 -6.33
C SER A 28 -8.99 9.65 -7.71
N GLN A 29 -9.74 9.80 -8.82
CA GLN A 29 -9.19 9.74 -10.17
C GLN A 29 -8.11 10.83 -10.38
N TRP A 30 -8.38 12.06 -9.94
CA TRP A 30 -7.44 13.16 -10.04
C TRP A 30 -6.16 12.91 -9.23
N LEU A 31 -6.28 12.49 -7.98
CA LEU A 31 -5.14 12.15 -7.11
C LEU A 31 -4.31 11.01 -7.70
N MET A 32 -4.98 9.95 -8.13
CA MET A 32 -4.36 8.75 -8.69
C MET A 32 -3.60 9.06 -9.99
N THR A 33 -4.17 9.89 -10.88
CA THR A 33 -3.56 10.19 -12.18
C THR A 33 -2.19 10.85 -12.00
N GLY A 34 -2.08 11.85 -11.13
CA GLY A 34 -0.80 12.51 -10.85
C GLY A 34 0.14 11.64 -10.03
N GLY A 35 -0.36 11.12 -8.90
CA GLY A 35 0.46 10.38 -7.94
C GLY A 35 1.07 9.10 -8.52
N MET A 36 0.25 8.26 -9.17
CA MET A 36 0.75 7.01 -9.77
C MET A 36 1.76 7.28 -10.89
N TYR A 37 1.43 8.23 -11.78
CA TYR A 37 2.33 8.54 -12.89
C TYR A 37 3.69 9.05 -12.40
N ASN A 38 3.71 10.01 -11.50
CA ASN A 38 4.94 10.62 -10.98
C ASN A 38 5.73 9.66 -10.10
N GLY A 39 5.09 9.03 -9.12
CA GLY A 39 5.76 8.12 -8.20
C GLY A 39 6.46 6.96 -8.92
N PHE A 40 5.76 6.28 -9.84
CA PHE A 40 6.40 5.22 -10.63
C PHE A 40 7.44 5.74 -11.63
N ARG A 41 7.25 6.93 -12.23
CA ARG A 41 8.28 7.53 -13.08
C ARG A 41 9.60 7.68 -12.33
N ASP A 42 9.54 8.21 -11.14
CA ASP A 42 10.72 8.57 -10.36
C ASP A 42 11.41 7.31 -9.81
N VAL A 43 10.67 6.39 -9.21
CA VAL A 43 11.27 5.15 -8.72
C VAL A 43 11.76 4.23 -9.84
N PHE A 44 11.09 4.19 -11.01
CA PHE A 44 11.59 3.44 -12.17
C PHE A 44 12.90 4.02 -12.68
N ALA A 45 13.05 5.36 -12.63
CA ALA A 45 14.30 6.00 -12.98
C ALA A 45 15.41 5.67 -12.01
N GLU A 46 15.12 5.69 -10.73
CA GLU A 46 16.04 5.40 -9.62
C GLU A 46 16.51 3.95 -9.65
N LEU A 47 15.59 3.01 -9.72
CA LEU A 47 15.90 1.57 -9.70
C LEU A 47 16.35 1.00 -11.04
N GLY A 48 16.27 1.78 -12.13
CA GLY A 48 16.72 1.37 -13.44
C GLY A 48 15.74 0.48 -14.20
N VAL A 49 14.44 0.53 -13.88
CA VAL A 49 13.38 -0.20 -14.59
C VAL A 49 13.30 0.32 -16.04
N PRO A 50 13.28 -0.56 -17.07
CA PRO A 50 13.30 -0.16 -18.48
C PRO A 50 11.93 0.29 -19.02
N ALA A 51 11.16 1.00 -18.19
CA ALA A 51 9.88 1.59 -18.50
C ALA A 51 9.83 3.05 -18.03
N ALA A 52 8.97 3.87 -18.63
CA ALA A 52 8.84 5.27 -18.26
C ALA A 52 8.07 5.42 -16.93
N THR A 53 6.91 4.78 -16.83
CA THR A 53 6.03 4.79 -15.65
C THR A 53 4.96 3.72 -15.78
N LEU A 54 4.18 3.50 -14.70
CA LEU A 54 2.88 2.87 -14.76
C LEU A 54 1.82 3.98 -14.85
N GLU A 55 1.11 4.03 -15.98
CA GLU A 55 0.17 5.10 -16.30
C GLU A 55 -1.26 4.66 -15.98
N PRO A 56 -1.99 5.38 -15.11
CA PRO A 56 -3.42 5.15 -14.89
C PRO A 56 -4.25 5.92 -15.91
N ALA A 57 -5.43 5.38 -16.25
CA ALA A 57 -6.48 6.08 -16.98
C ALA A 57 -7.85 5.60 -16.52
N PHE A 58 -8.87 6.41 -16.73
CA PHE A 58 -10.22 6.11 -16.26
C PHE A 58 -11.22 6.15 -17.42
N VAL A 59 -12.08 5.14 -17.51
CA VAL A 59 -13.21 5.07 -18.45
C VAL A 59 -14.45 4.70 -17.66
N ASN A 60 -15.46 5.55 -17.71
CA ASN A 60 -16.72 5.40 -16.95
C ASN A 60 -16.47 5.15 -15.44
N GLY A 61 -15.44 5.78 -14.85
CA GLY A 61 -15.06 5.60 -13.45
C GLY A 61 -14.20 4.36 -13.17
N PHE A 62 -14.01 3.45 -14.11
CA PHE A 62 -13.17 2.28 -13.91
C PHE A 62 -11.71 2.58 -14.24
N MET A 63 -10.80 2.11 -13.38
CA MET A 63 -9.38 2.32 -13.52
C MET A 63 -8.75 1.30 -14.48
N TYR A 64 -7.95 1.81 -15.39
CA TYR A 64 -7.08 1.03 -16.26
C TYR A 64 -5.64 1.46 -16.03
N THR A 65 -4.72 0.53 -16.10
CA THR A 65 -3.29 0.80 -16.01
C THR A 65 -2.56 0.26 -17.22
N ARG A 66 -1.46 0.92 -17.61
CA ARG A 66 -0.52 0.40 -18.60
C ARG A 66 0.91 0.69 -18.20
N LEU A 67 1.80 -0.23 -18.50
CA LEU A 67 3.22 0.03 -18.43
C LEU A 67 3.63 0.86 -19.66
N ARG A 68 4.06 2.13 -19.44
CA ARG A 68 4.47 3.00 -20.52
C ARG A 68 5.93 2.68 -20.94
N PRO A 69 6.19 2.41 -22.23
CA PRO A 69 7.55 2.16 -22.68
C PRO A 69 8.44 3.39 -22.48
N LEU A 70 9.72 3.15 -22.18
CA LEU A 70 10.71 4.22 -22.00
C LEU A 70 10.96 5.03 -23.28
N ILE A 71 10.92 4.34 -24.42
CA ILE A 71 11.01 4.93 -25.77
C ILE A 71 10.10 4.16 -26.73
N GLY A 72 9.71 4.80 -27.80
CA GLY A 72 8.95 4.16 -28.88
C GLY A 72 7.49 4.56 -28.91
N ALA A 73 6.72 3.86 -29.78
CA ALA A 73 5.31 4.12 -29.97
C ALA A 73 4.47 3.61 -28.78
N ASP A 74 3.30 4.20 -28.58
CA ASP A 74 2.33 3.81 -27.54
C ASP A 74 1.81 2.35 -27.67
N LYS A 75 2.15 1.68 -28.78
CA LYS A 75 1.88 0.24 -28.93
C LYS A 75 3.13 -0.56 -28.59
N PRO A 76 3.12 -1.30 -27.47
CA PRO A 76 4.22 -2.21 -27.19
C PRO A 76 4.34 -3.26 -28.28
N PRO A 77 5.56 -3.71 -28.61
CA PRO A 77 5.74 -4.81 -29.55
C PRO A 77 5.05 -6.06 -29.01
N ARG A 78 4.34 -6.78 -29.87
CA ARG A 78 3.65 -8.04 -29.48
C ARG A 78 4.59 -9.11 -28.91
N LYS A 79 5.87 -8.97 -29.16
CA LYS A 79 6.94 -9.81 -28.60
C LYS A 79 8.06 -8.89 -28.09
N PRO A 80 8.68 -9.24 -26.95
CA PRO A 80 9.85 -8.48 -26.49
C PRO A 80 10.92 -8.47 -27.57
N PRO A 81 11.65 -7.36 -27.73
CA PRO A 81 12.75 -7.30 -28.68
C PRO A 81 13.77 -8.40 -28.42
N PRO A 82 14.39 -9.00 -29.45
CA PRO A 82 15.46 -9.97 -29.27
C PRO A 82 16.60 -9.44 -28.40
N THR A 83 17.20 -10.31 -27.60
CA THR A 83 18.29 -9.95 -26.68
C THR A 83 19.39 -9.07 -27.28
N PRO A 84 19.85 -9.30 -28.53
CA PRO A 84 20.86 -8.43 -29.17
C PRO A 84 20.38 -6.98 -29.37
N ILE A 85 19.09 -6.77 -29.65
CA ILE A 85 18.50 -5.44 -29.79
C ILE A 85 18.43 -4.72 -28.44
N LEU A 86 18.01 -5.43 -27.38
CA LEU A 86 18.02 -4.91 -26.02
C LEU A 86 19.43 -4.55 -25.56
N TRP A 87 20.40 -5.39 -25.87
CA TRP A 87 21.81 -5.15 -25.57
C TRP A 87 22.37 -3.91 -26.33
N ALA A 88 22.04 -3.78 -27.61
CA ALA A 88 22.42 -2.61 -28.38
C ALA A 88 21.73 -1.34 -27.86
N ALA A 89 20.43 -1.40 -27.53
CA ALA A 89 19.70 -0.28 -26.92
C ALA A 89 20.31 0.14 -25.58
N ALA A 90 20.62 -0.80 -24.71
CA ALA A 90 21.25 -0.54 -23.41
C ALA A 90 22.62 0.15 -23.52
N ARG A 91 23.33 -0.06 -24.64
CA ARG A 91 24.67 0.51 -24.87
C ARG A 91 24.65 1.83 -25.70
N LEU A 92 23.75 1.93 -26.62
CA LEU A 92 23.75 3.04 -27.61
C LEU A 92 22.76 4.16 -27.27
N HIS A 93 21.59 3.82 -26.72
CA HIS A 93 20.59 4.81 -26.35
C HIS A 93 20.87 5.42 -24.97
N PRO A 94 20.96 6.76 -24.81
CA PRO A 94 21.33 7.39 -23.54
C PRO A 94 20.43 6.99 -22.36
N GLU A 95 19.12 6.96 -22.56
CA GLU A 95 18.16 6.62 -21.50
C GLU A 95 18.28 5.14 -21.07
N PHE A 96 18.38 4.20 -22.01
CA PHE A 96 18.60 2.79 -21.66
C PHE A 96 19.93 2.56 -20.97
N ARG A 97 20.97 3.27 -21.38
CA ARG A 97 22.28 3.21 -20.73
C ARG A 97 22.21 3.74 -19.29
N LYS A 98 21.49 4.85 -19.07
CA LYS A 98 21.24 5.39 -17.72
C LYS A 98 20.51 4.38 -16.84
N ARG A 99 19.42 3.78 -17.38
CA ARG A 99 18.64 2.75 -16.66
C ARG A 99 19.45 1.50 -16.37
N ALA A 100 20.25 1.01 -17.32
CA ALA A 100 21.12 -0.15 -17.12
C ALA A 100 22.17 0.11 -16.01
N LYS A 101 22.73 1.33 -15.95
CA LYS A 101 23.65 1.73 -14.88
C LYS A 101 22.93 1.77 -13.51
N ALA A 102 21.73 2.36 -13.46
CA ALA A 102 20.92 2.41 -12.24
C ALA A 102 20.53 0.99 -11.78
N ALA A 103 20.08 0.12 -12.69
CA ALA A 103 19.76 -1.28 -12.37
C ALA A 103 20.97 -2.04 -11.81
N ALA A 104 22.16 -1.87 -12.42
CA ALA A 104 23.38 -2.48 -11.91
C ALA A 104 23.73 -2.00 -10.49
N HIS A 105 23.52 -0.70 -10.21
CA HIS A 105 23.70 -0.13 -8.88
C HIS A 105 22.70 -0.71 -7.89
N THR A 106 21.40 -0.75 -8.25
CA THR A 106 20.33 -1.33 -7.42
C THR A 106 20.63 -2.77 -7.03
N LEU A 107 21.08 -3.57 -7.99
CA LEU A 107 21.43 -4.99 -7.73
C LEU A 107 22.68 -5.14 -6.83
N ALA A 108 23.59 -4.18 -6.86
CA ALA A 108 24.81 -4.21 -6.06
C ALA A 108 24.63 -3.68 -4.63
N THR A 109 23.69 -2.76 -4.41
CA THR A 109 23.60 -1.97 -3.15
C THR A 109 22.31 -2.16 -2.37
N SER A 110 21.25 -2.78 -2.99
CA SER A 110 19.92 -2.94 -2.36
C SER A 110 19.40 -1.63 -1.73
N PRO A 111 19.24 -0.53 -2.48
CA PRO A 111 18.91 0.80 -1.94
C PRO A 111 17.57 0.84 -1.20
N SER A 112 16.68 -0.12 -1.43
CA SER A 112 15.42 -0.26 -0.70
C SER A 112 15.62 -0.44 0.80
N ASN A 113 16.74 -1.00 1.26
CA ASN A 113 17.04 -1.13 2.69
C ASN A 113 17.26 0.25 3.36
N ASP A 114 17.84 1.22 2.64
CA ASP A 114 17.95 2.60 3.12
C ASP A 114 16.59 3.30 3.16
N VAL A 115 15.72 3.02 2.19
CA VAL A 115 14.34 3.54 2.18
C VAL A 115 13.53 2.97 3.35
N VAL A 116 13.64 1.67 3.65
CA VAL A 116 13.00 1.06 4.83
C VAL A 116 13.46 1.72 6.12
N ARG A 117 14.75 1.96 6.28
CA ARG A 117 15.28 2.67 7.46
C ARG A 117 14.67 4.08 7.57
N ARG A 118 14.68 4.86 6.47
CA ARG A 118 14.05 6.18 6.42
C ARG A 118 12.54 6.13 6.66
N TRP A 119 11.88 5.06 6.21
CA TRP A 119 10.47 4.83 6.50
C TRP A 119 10.20 4.80 8.00
N HIS A 120 10.95 4.00 8.75
CA HIS A 120 10.76 3.86 10.19
C HIS A 120 11.20 5.10 10.97
N ASP A 121 12.33 5.69 10.58
CA ASP A 121 12.96 6.76 11.36
C ASP A 121 12.36 8.14 11.07
N GLU A 122 11.86 8.39 9.85
CA GLU A 122 11.50 9.74 9.39
C GLU A 122 10.10 9.80 8.75
N ILE A 123 9.85 8.98 7.71
CA ILE A 123 8.68 9.15 6.83
C ILE A 123 7.40 8.78 7.59
N ARG A 124 7.34 7.58 8.13
CA ARG A 124 6.18 7.08 8.87
C ARG A 124 5.80 7.95 10.07
N PRO A 125 6.74 8.35 10.96
CA PRO A 125 6.43 9.30 12.05
C PRO A 125 5.86 10.62 11.56
N SER A 126 6.43 11.21 10.50
CA SER A 126 5.94 12.46 9.92
C SER A 126 4.53 12.36 9.34
N LEU A 127 4.24 11.25 8.63
CA LEU A 127 2.89 10.97 8.11
C LEU A 127 1.89 10.79 9.24
N ARG A 128 2.25 10.01 10.27
CA ARG A 128 1.41 9.80 11.45
C ARG A 128 1.08 11.11 12.14
N ASP A 129 2.06 11.95 12.39
CA ASP A 129 1.87 13.26 13.05
C ASP A 129 1.00 14.19 12.20
N THR A 130 1.16 14.15 10.88
CA THR A 130 0.32 14.89 9.95
C THR A 130 -1.13 14.40 9.98
N ASN A 131 -1.35 13.09 9.90
CA ASN A 131 -2.68 12.49 9.96
C ASN A 131 -3.36 12.80 11.30
N LEU A 132 -2.66 12.70 12.42
CA LEU A 132 -3.19 13.03 13.73
C LEU A 132 -3.58 14.51 13.85
N ARG A 133 -2.79 15.45 13.33
CA ARG A 133 -3.14 16.88 13.32
C ARG A 133 -4.45 17.15 12.58
N PHE A 134 -4.68 16.52 11.43
CA PHE A 134 -5.95 16.63 10.72
C PHE A 134 -7.10 15.93 11.42
N GLN A 135 -6.81 14.80 12.06
CA GLN A 135 -7.80 14.03 12.82
C GLN A 135 -8.31 14.79 14.06
N ASP A 136 -7.43 15.52 14.74
CA ASP A 136 -7.76 16.27 15.95
C ASP A 136 -8.64 17.51 15.65
N VAL A 137 -8.79 17.91 14.38
CA VAL A 137 -9.75 18.93 13.95
C VAL A 137 -11.13 18.29 13.77
N ASP A 138 -12.15 18.80 14.46
CA ASP A 138 -13.54 18.41 14.22
C ASP A 138 -14.15 19.30 13.11
N PRO A 139 -14.45 18.75 11.90
CA PRO A 139 -15.01 19.53 10.81
C PRO A 139 -16.35 20.18 11.13
N SER A 140 -17.12 19.65 12.09
CA SER A 140 -18.42 20.20 12.48
C SER A 140 -18.32 21.52 13.22
N THR A 141 -17.17 21.82 13.83
CA THR A 141 -16.91 23.06 14.59
C THR A 141 -16.35 24.20 13.75
N LEU A 142 -15.90 23.91 12.53
CA LEU A 142 -15.32 24.89 11.60
C LEU A 142 -16.42 25.75 10.98
N ASP A 143 -16.13 27.00 10.67
CA ASP A 143 -16.98 27.76 9.75
C ASP A 143 -16.79 27.32 8.29
N ASP A 144 -17.54 27.91 7.34
CA ASP A 144 -17.51 27.44 5.93
C ASP A 144 -16.17 27.75 5.25
N ASP A 145 -15.50 28.85 5.60
CA ASP A 145 -14.19 29.20 5.05
C ASP A 145 -13.08 28.34 5.66
N GLU A 146 -13.15 28.08 6.95
CA GLU A 146 -12.27 27.17 7.66
C GLU A 146 -12.41 25.73 7.14
N LEU A 147 -13.65 25.25 6.93
CA LEU A 147 -13.92 23.92 6.38
C LEU A 147 -13.36 23.80 4.95
N ARG A 148 -13.55 24.83 4.11
CA ARG A 148 -12.96 24.86 2.75
C ARG A 148 -11.44 24.81 2.81
N THR A 149 -10.82 25.55 3.71
CA THR A 149 -9.38 25.58 3.92
C THR A 149 -8.87 24.21 4.39
N HIS A 150 -9.59 23.58 5.33
CA HIS A 150 -9.27 22.25 5.83
C HIS A 150 -9.32 21.18 4.72
N VAL A 151 -10.38 21.17 3.89
CA VAL A 151 -10.50 20.28 2.72
C VAL A 151 -9.37 20.52 1.72
N SER A 152 -9.08 21.79 1.38
CA SER A 152 -7.96 22.12 0.47
C SER A 152 -6.62 21.62 0.99
N SER A 153 -6.35 21.80 2.28
CA SER A 153 -5.09 21.35 2.89
C SER A 153 -4.97 19.82 2.89
N LEU A 154 -6.07 19.10 3.12
CA LEU A 154 -6.10 17.62 3.00
C LEU A 154 -5.84 17.17 1.56
N LEU A 155 -6.41 17.85 0.56
CA LEU A 155 -6.16 17.54 -0.85
C LEU A 155 -4.70 17.77 -1.25
N ASP A 156 -4.05 18.83 -0.73
CA ASP A 156 -2.62 19.09 -0.97
C ASP A 156 -1.75 17.98 -0.36
N VAL A 157 -2.02 17.60 0.89
CA VAL A 157 -1.32 16.48 1.55
C VAL A 157 -1.54 15.17 0.79
N LEU A 158 -2.77 14.89 0.36
CA LEU A 158 -3.08 13.68 -0.39
C LEU A 158 -2.37 13.63 -1.74
N ARG A 159 -2.27 14.75 -2.45
CA ARG A 159 -1.52 14.80 -3.71
C ARG A 159 -0.07 14.35 -3.53
N ASP A 160 0.60 14.89 -2.51
CA ASP A 160 2.00 14.57 -2.22
C ASP A 160 2.13 13.12 -1.69
N ASN A 161 1.18 12.66 -0.89
CA ASN A 161 1.13 11.31 -0.35
C ASN A 161 0.89 10.25 -1.43
N PHE A 162 0.04 10.51 -2.44
CA PHE A 162 -0.16 9.58 -3.56
C PHE A 162 1.12 9.39 -4.37
N GLU A 163 1.88 10.47 -4.62
CA GLU A 163 3.18 10.39 -5.29
C GLU A 163 4.18 9.59 -4.45
N LEU A 164 4.28 9.88 -3.16
CA LEU A 164 5.12 9.14 -2.21
C LEU A 164 4.74 7.65 -2.15
N HIS A 165 3.45 7.33 -2.08
CA HIS A 165 2.94 5.95 -2.04
C HIS A 165 3.45 5.12 -3.22
N PHE A 166 3.31 5.63 -4.44
CA PHE A 166 3.75 4.90 -5.63
C PHE A 166 5.27 4.88 -5.80
N TRP A 167 5.98 5.87 -5.27
CA TRP A 167 7.44 5.80 -5.18
C TRP A 167 7.88 4.71 -4.19
N LEU A 168 7.27 4.62 -3.01
CA LEU A 168 7.52 3.56 -2.03
C LEU A 168 7.21 2.17 -2.60
N HIS A 169 6.14 2.03 -3.41
CA HIS A 169 5.80 0.77 -4.06
C HIS A 169 6.88 0.22 -5.00
N GLY A 170 7.69 1.06 -5.60
CA GLY A 170 8.86 0.58 -6.33
C GLY A 170 9.90 -0.06 -5.43
N HIS A 171 10.07 0.48 -4.23
CA HIS A 171 11.04 0.00 -3.24
C HIS A 171 10.57 -1.23 -2.48
N ASP A 172 9.28 -1.41 -2.24
CA ASP A 172 8.77 -2.60 -1.56
C ASP A 172 8.60 -3.80 -2.51
N LEU A 173 8.12 -3.57 -3.74
CA LEU A 173 7.90 -4.63 -4.72
C LEU A 173 9.21 -5.14 -5.36
N GLY A 174 10.20 -4.30 -5.50
CA GLY A 174 11.48 -4.64 -6.12
C GLY A 174 12.20 -5.81 -5.45
N PRO A 175 12.50 -5.75 -4.15
CA PRO A 175 13.15 -6.85 -3.42
C PRO A 175 12.33 -8.13 -3.41
N ILE A 176 10.99 -8.05 -3.26
CA ILE A 176 10.10 -9.21 -3.31
C ILE A 176 10.14 -9.86 -4.69
N ALA A 177 10.01 -9.08 -5.76
CA ALA A 177 10.08 -9.58 -7.14
C ALA A 177 11.45 -10.21 -7.44
N ARG A 178 12.53 -9.63 -6.93
CA ARG A 178 13.88 -10.19 -7.05
C ARG A 178 13.98 -11.55 -6.35
N PHE A 179 13.53 -11.66 -5.10
CA PHE A 179 13.55 -12.93 -4.36
C PHE A 179 12.74 -14.01 -5.08
N LEU A 180 11.53 -13.71 -5.54
CA LEU A 180 10.70 -14.65 -6.29
C LEU A 180 11.33 -15.06 -7.63
N TYR A 181 11.98 -14.13 -8.33
CA TYR A 181 12.71 -14.42 -9.56
C TYR A 181 13.88 -15.37 -9.29
N ASP A 182 14.69 -15.10 -8.28
CA ASP A 182 15.84 -15.93 -7.91
C ASP A 182 15.38 -17.33 -7.48
N CYS A 183 14.34 -17.45 -6.65
CA CYS A 183 13.72 -18.72 -6.28
C CYS A 183 13.31 -19.54 -7.51
N ARG A 184 12.65 -18.87 -8.49
CA ARG A 184 12.25 -19.52 -9.73
C ARG A 184 13.44 -20.03 -10.56
N GLN A 185 14.57 -19.30 -10.59
CA GLN A 185 15.78 -19.74 -11.28
C GLN A 185 16.37 -21.00 -10.62
N TRP A 186 16.20 -21.19 -9.32
CA TRP A 186 16.61 -22.40 -8.60
C TRP A 186 15.55 -23.52 -8.62
N GLY A 187 14.44 -23.33 -9.34
CA GLY A 187 13.36 -24.33 -9.45
C GLY A 187 12.51 -24.48 -8.18
N LEU A 188 12.50 -23.45 -7.30
CA LEU A 188 11.66 -23.41 -6.12
C LEU A 188 10.24 -22.96 -6.48
N ASP A 189 9.23 -23.44 -5.72
CA ASP A 189 7.84 -23.03 -5.90
C ASP A 189 7.64 -21.57 -5.44
N PRO A 190 7.10 -20.68 -6.30
CA PRO A 190 6.79 -19.30 -5.91
C PRO A 190 5.81 -19.17 -4.74
N ALA A 191 4.88 -20.11 -4.56
CA ALA A 191 3.95 -20.11 -3.44
C ALA A 191 4.69 -20.36 -2.12
N GLU A 192 5.59 -21.35 -2.06
CA GLU A 192 6.45 -21.61 -0.89
C GLU A 192 7.36 -20.40 -0.61
N ALA A 193 7.89 -19.76 -1.66
CA ALA A 193 8.72 -18.57 -1.52
C ALA A 193 7.95 -17.38 -0.90
N ILE A 194 6.69 -17.17 -1.30
CA ILE A 194 5.82 -16.14 -0.68
C ILE A 194 5.51 -16.51 0.78
N GLU A 195 5.22 -17.78 1.09
CA GLU A 195 4.97 -18.21 2.47
C GLU A 195 6.19 -18.00 3.37
N ALA A 196 7.40 -18.09 2.83
CA ALA A 196 8.63 -17.81 3.57
C ALA A 196 8.78 -16.32 3.98
N LEU A 197 7.95 -15.40 3.43
CA LEU A 197 7.88 -13.99 3.84
C LEU A 197 6.85 -13.75 4.96
N ALA A 198 6.03 -14.74 5.31
CA ALA A 198 4.95 -14.57 6.28
C ALA A 198 5.48 -14.18 7.67
N GLY A 199 4.79 -13.26 8.33
CA GLY A 199 5.15 -12.78 9.68
C GLY A 199 6.27 -11.74 9.72
N ALA A 200 6.79 -11.31 8.58
CA ALA A 200 7.84 -10.29 8.50
C ALA A 200 7.31 -8.83 8.62
N SER A 201 6.02 -8.64 8.95
CA SER A 201 5.38 -7.32 9.06
C SER A 201 4.80 -7.10 10.47
N PRO A 202 5.55 -6.47 11.38
CA PRO A 202 5.07 -6.11 12.73
C PRO A 202 3.83 -5.22 12.73
N SER A 203 3.68 -4.31 11.77
CA SER A 203 2.54 -3.39 11.68
C SER A 203 1.19 -4.11 11.51
N THR A 204 1.18 -5.28 10.87
CA THR A 204 -0.03 -6.10 10.73
C THR A 204 -0.35 -6.93 11.98
N VAL A 205 0.64 -7.17 12.84
CA VAL A 205 0.50 -7.97 14.05
C VAL A 205 0.01 -7.14 15.23
N ALA A 206 0.51 -5.91 15.40
CA ALA A 206 0.20 -5.07 16.55
C ALA A 206 -1.31 -4.78 16.74
N PRO A 207 -2.10 -4.42 15.71
CA PRO A 207 -3.55 -4.24 15.85
C PRO A 207 -4.25 -5.53 16.30
N ARG A 208 -3.81 -6.67 15.78
CA ARG A 208 -4.38 -7.99 16.12
C ARG A 208 -4.13 -8.37 17.58
N VAL A 209 -2.92 -8.12 18.10
CA VAL A 209 -2.59 -8.34 19.51
C VAL A 209 -3.52 -7.51 20.39
N ARG A 210 -3.74 -6.23 20.05
CA ARG A 210 -4.65 -5.33 20.78
C ARG A 210 -6.10 -5.85 20.77
N LEU A 211 -6.61 -6.27 19.61
CA LEU A 211 -7.97 -6.83 19.51
C LEU A 211 -8.10 -8.16 20.26
N THR A 212 -7.07 -9.02 20.25
CA THR A 212 -7.05 -10.26 21.04
C THR A 212 -7.13 -9.96 22.53
N ARG A 213 -6.36 -8.97 22.99
CA ARG A 213 -6.41 -8.55 24.41
C ARG A 213 -7.79 -7.97 24.79
N LEU A 214 -8.39 -7.16 23.92
CA LEU A 214 -9.76 -6.66 24.10
C LEU A 214 -10.77 -7.81 24.21
N ARG A 215 -10.66 -8.85 23.36
CA ARG A 215 -11.52 -10.03 23.46
C ARG A 215 -11.39 -10.72 24.81
N GLU A 216 -10.17 -10.97 25.29
CA GLU A 216 -9.93 -11.62 26.59
C GLU A 216 -10.59 -10.84 27.74
N LEU A 217 -10.49 -9.50 27.71
CA LEU A 217 -11.13 -8.65 28.73
C LEU A 217 -12.66 -8.73 28.66
N VAL A 218 -13.22 -8.72 27.44
CA VAL A 218 -14.68 -8.85 27.21
C VAL A 218 -15.19 -10.22 27.68
N GLU A 219 -14.47 -11.31 27.35
CA GLU A 219 -14.85 -12.68 27.78
C GLU A 219 -14.75 -12.89 29.29
N ALA A 220 -13.83 -12.21 29.96
CA ALA A 220 -13.69 -12.26 31.42
C ALA A 220 -14.75 -11.41 32.16
N SER A 221 -15.45 -10.53 31.46
CA SER A 221 -16.47 -9.65 32.04
C SER A 221 -17.76 -10.43 32.34
N PRO A 222 -18.38 -10.27 33.53
CA PRO A 222 -19.70 -10.82 33.81
C PRO A 222 -20.83 -10.07 33.09
N ALA A 223 -20.57 -8.88 32.57
CA ALA A 223 -21.55 -8.04 31.88
C ALA A 223 -21.73 -8.46 30.42
N SER A 224 -22.94 -8.34 29.91
CA SER A 224 -23.20 -8.49 28.47
C SER A 224 -22.63 -7.29 27.71
N VAL A 225 -21.80 -7.56 26.71
CA VAL A 225 -21.17 -6.55 25.87
C VAL A 225 -21.86 -6.55 24.50
N GLY A 226 -22.68 -5.54 24.21
CA GLY A 226 -23.44 -5.41 22.97
C GLY A 226 -22.96 -4.28 22.05
N SER A 227 -22.09 -3.38 22.56
CA SER A 227 -21.62 -2.19 21.85
C SER A 227 -20.17 -1.87 22.21
N LEU A 228 -19.53 -0.97 21.45
CA LEU A 228 -18.19 -0.44 21.79
C LEU A 228 -18.21 0.39 23.09
N THR A 229 -19.36 0.97 23.45
CA THR A 229 -19.53 1.64 24.75
C THR A 229 -19.45 0.61 25.88
N ASP A 230 -20.07 -0.56 25.72
CA ASP A 230 -19.97 -1.62 26.72
C ASP A 230 -18.53 -2.17 26.81
N VAL A 231 -17.80 -2.26 25.70
CA VAL A 231 -16.37 -2.64 25.71
C VAL A 231 -15.56 -1.68 26.57
N ARG A 232 -15.77 -0.35 26.42
CA ARG A 232 -15.11 0.66 27.28
C ARG A 232 -15.47 0.49 28.75
N ALA A 233 -16.70 0.12 29.06
CA ALA A 233 -17.18 -0.04 30.42
C ALA A 233 -16.67 -1.31 31.11
N VAL A 234 -16.01 -2.24 30.42
CA VAL A 234 -15.47 -3.47 30.99
C VAL A 234 -14.35 -3.17 32.01
N SER A 235 -13.41 -2.30 31.65
CA SER A 235 -12.29 -1.87 32.51
C SER A 235 -11.56 -0.65 31.92
N ASP A 236 -10.76 0.03 32.74
CA ASP A 236 -9.87 1.12 32.27
C ASP A 236 -8.89 0.62 31.19
N GLU A 237 -8.39 -0.61 31.32
CA GLU A 237 -7.53 -1.24 30.31
C GLU A 237 -8.27 -1.40 28.98
N ALA A 238 -9.51 -1.90 29.01
CA ALA A 238 -10.30 -2.07 27.79
C ALA A 238 -10.63 -0.72 27.13
N ALA A 239 -10.96 0.30 27.90
CA ALA A 239 -11.18 1.66 27.42
C ALA A 239 -9.92 2.19 26.71
N THR A 240 -8.77 2.11 27.37
CA THR A 240 -7.49 2.57 26.83
C THR A 240 -7.13 1.86 25.51
N LEU A 241 -7.20 0.53 25.47
CA LEU A 241 -6.88 -0.26 24.28
C LEU A 241 -7.81 0.04 23.11
N LEU A 242 -9.12 0.23 23.37
CA LEU A 242 -10.09 0.55 22.34
C LEU A 242 -9.85 1.98 21.81
N ASP A 243 -9.60 2.95 22.68
CA ASP A 243 -9.37 4.33 22.28
C ASP A 243 -8.05 4.49 21.52
N GLU A 244 -6.98 3.79 21.90
CA GLU A 244 -5.75 3.71 21.11
C GLU A 244 -5.98 3.09 19.75
N HIS A 245 -6.76 2.00 19.68
CA HIS A 245 -7.08 1.35 18.41
C HIS A 245 -7.85 2.29 17.48
N LEU A 246 -8.87 2.98 17.99
CA LEU A 246 -9.66 3.94 17.23
C LEU A 246 -8.86 5.19 16.85
N ARG A 247 -7.92 5.64 17.70
CA ARG A 247 -7.05 6.75 17.38
C ARG A 247 -6.14 6.46 16.18
N GLU A 248 -5.64 5.23 16.06
CA GLU A 248 -4.71 4.83 14.99
C GLU A 248 -5.41 4.31 13.74
N HIS A 249 -6.59 3.69 13.88
CA HIS A 249 -7.26 2.99 12.78
C HIS A 249 -8.69 3.49 12.53
N GLY A 250 -9.26 4.31 13.41
CA GLY A 250 -10.66 4.71 13.35
C GLY A 250 -11.05 5.43 12.06
N HIS A 251 -10.17 6.26 11.52
CA HIS A 251 -10.38 6.99 10.28
C HIS A 251 -9.74 6.34 9.05
N VAL A 252 -9.09 5.19 9.20
CA VAL A 252 -8.60 4.40 8.07
C VAL A 252 -9.78 3.80 7.32
N LEU A 253 -9.77 3.84 5.99
CA LEU A 253 -10.79 3.19 5.17
C LEU A 253 -10.77 1.69 5.39
N ALA A 254 -11.93 1.10 5.69
CA ALA A 254 -12.06 -0.30 6.05
C ALA A 254 -12.65 -1.18 4.94
N THR A 255 -13.28 -0.59 3.91
CA THR A 255 -14.04 -1.33 2.89
C THR A 255 -13.52 -1.13 1.47
N GLY A 256 -12.44 -0.42 1.27
CA GLY A 256 -11.85 -0.13 -0.03
C GLY A 256 -10.89 1.06 0.00
N TYR A 257 -10.51 1.56 -1.16
CA TYR A 257 -9.49 2.62 -1.32
C TYR A 257 -10.06 3.96 -1.81
N ASP A 258 -11.36 4.03 -2.11
CA ASP A 258 -12.02 5.22 -2.64
C ASP A 258 -12.78 6.00 -1.55
N LEU A 259 -13.05 7.28 -1.78
CA LEU A 259 -13.82 8.14 -0.89
C LEU A 259 -15.22 7.60 -0.54
N THR A 260 -15.75 6.67 -1.33
CA THR A 260 -17.02 5.98 -1.04
C THR A 260 -16.89 4.88 -0.01
N ALA A 261 -15.68 4.44 0.30
CA ALA A 261 -15.41 3.42 1.30
C ALA A 261 -15.62 3.97 2.73
N SER A 262 -16.21 3.16 3.61
CA SER A 262 -16.44 3.54 5.00
C SER A 262 -15.16 3.41 5.82
N THR A 263 -14.99 4.30 6.80
CA THR A 263 -13.96 4.21 7.82
C THR A 263 -14.38 3.26 8.94
N LEU A 264 -13.42 2.83 9.77
CA LEU A 264 -13.72 1.96 10.90
C LEU A 264 -14.63 2.66 11.95
N HIS A 265 -14.54 3.99 12.09
CA HIS A 265 -15.46 4.77 12.94
C HIS A 265 -16.92 4.69 12.49
N GLU A 266 -17.15 4.54 11.18
CA GLU A 266 -18.51 4.42 10.61
C GLU A 266 -19.06 2.98 10.73
N LEU A 267 -18.24 2.02 11.19
CA LEU A 267 -18.53 0.59 11.22
C LEU A 267 -18.35 -0.01 12.64
N PRO A 268 -19.02 0.54 13.68
CA PRO A 268 -18.82 0.09 15.08
C PRO A 268 -19.16 -1.39 15.27
N ASP A 269 -20.15 -1.92 14.55
CA ASP A 269 -20.56 -3.33 14.65
C ASP A 269 -19.50 -4.26 14.03
N VAL A 270 -18.81 -3.82 12.97
CA VAL A 270 -17.71 -4.57 12.35
C VAL A 270 -16.53 -4.64 13.33
N LEU A 271 -16.18 -3.52 13.97
CA LEU A 271 -15.12 -3.51 14.98
C LEU A 271 -15.48 -4.40 16.18
N LEU A 272 -16.72 -4.33 16.66
CA LEU A 272 -17.19 -5.21 17.76
C LEU A 272 -17.10 -6.68 17.36
N ALA A 273 -17.51 -7.04 16.15
CA ALA A 273 -17.37 -8.39 15.62
C ALA A 273 -15.88 -8.81 15.52
N ALA A 274 -15.00 -7.91 15.05
CA ALA A 274 -13.57 -8.16 14.99
C ALA A 274 -12.96 -8.40 16.38
N ILE A 275 -13.37 -7.64 17.41
CA ILE A 275 -12.95 -7.88 18.79
C ILE A 275 -13.39 -9.28 19.26
N ARG A 276 -14.65 -9.65 19.06
CA ARG A 276 -15.20 -10.94 19.49
C ARG A 276 -14.57 -12.16 18.81
N THR A 277 -14.12 -11.99 17.56
CA THR A 277 -13.51 -13.07 16.76
C THR A 277 -11.99 -12.99 16.70
N ALA A 278 -11.37 -11.99 17.34
CA ALA A 278 -9.93 -11.84 17.35
C ALA A 278 -9.27 -13.13 17.89
N SER A 279 -8.16 -13.52 17.30
CA SER A 279 -7.37 -14.67 17.71
C SER A 279 -5.89 -14.28 17.74
N PRO A 280 -5.07 -14.93 18.56
CA PRO A 280 -3.62 -14.71 18.54
C PRO A 280 -3.05 -14.75 17.12
N ALA A 281 -2.00 -14.01 16.89
CA ALA A 281 -1.30 -14.06 15.60
C ALA A 281 -0.88 -15.50 15.30
N PRO A 282 -1.10 -16.01 14.09
CA PRO A 282 -0.66 -17.36 13.75
C PRO A 282 0.85 -17.44 13.88
N THR A 283 1.33 -18.56 14.40
CA THR A 283 2.76 -18.87 14.35
C THR A 283 3.07 -19.33 12.93
N TYR A 284 3.74 -18.48 12.19
CA TYR A 284 4.18 -18.83 10.85
C TYR A 284 5.42 -19.72 10.93
N GLY A 285 5.40 -20.87 10.26
CA GLY A 285 6.58 -21.72 10.08
C GLY A 285 7.57 -21.17 9.06
N ALA A 286 7.55 -19.84 8.82
CA ALA A 286 8.28 -19.16 7.76
C ALA A 286 9.80 -19.38 7.83
N ASP A 287 10.39 -19.42 9.04
CA ASP A 287 11.82 -19.66 9.20
C ASP A 287 12.20 -21.11 8.90
N ALA A 288 11.38 -22.07 9.34
CA ALA A 288 11.59 -23.48 9.02
C ALA A 288 11.42 -23.74 7.52
N LEU A 289 10.42 -23.10 6.90
CA LEU A 289 10.22 -23.17 5.45
C LEU A 289 11.39 -22.53 4.70
N ALA A 290 11.85 -21.34 5.12
CA ALA A 290 13.00 -20.68 4.52
C ALA A 290 14.27 -21.55 4.59
N ALA A 291 14.51 -22.19 5.74
CA ALA A 291 15.63 -23.13 5.89
C ALA A 291 15.51 -24.33 4.93
N SER A 292 14.31 -24.91 4.80
CA SER A 292 14.03 -26.00 3.86
C SER A 292 14.22 -25.58 2.40
N LEU A 293 13.76 -24.39 2.02
CA LEU A 293 13.98 -23.83 0.68
C LEU A 293 15.47 -23.64 0.40
N ARG A 294 16.21 -23.09 1.37
CA ARG A 294 17.65 -22.86 1.27
C ARG A 294 18.44 -24.15 1.01
N GLU A 295 18.07 -25.27 1.62
CA GLU A 295 18.70 -26.56 1.40
C GLU A 295 18.55 -27.05 -0.04
N ARG A 296 17.45 -26.69 -0.71
CA ARG A 296 17.14 -27.03 -2.11
C ARG A 296 17.90 -26.15 -3.11
N VAL A 297 18.44 -24.99 -2.65
CA VAL A 297 19.25 -24.08 -3.49
C VAL A 297 20.67 -24.69 -3.66
N PRO A 298 21.25 -24.69 -4.88
CA PRO A 298 22.65 -25.08 -5.10
C PRO A 298 23.59 -24.32 -4.15
N SER A 299 24.62 -24.97 -3.67
CA SER A 299 25.55 -24.38 -2.67
C SER A 299 26.14 -23.04 -3.10
N SER A 300 26.38 -22.85 -4.40
CA SER A 300 26.87 -21.57 -4.95
C SER A 300 25.84 -20.42 -4.95
N GLY A 301 24.56 -20.73 -4.76
CA GLY A 301 23.48 -19.74 -4.75
C GLY A 301 22.93 -19.42 -3.35
N ARG A 302 23.41 -20.09 -2.31
CA ARG A 302 22.83 -19.94 -0.95
C ARG A 302 23.02 -18.56 -0.34
N ASP A 303 24.15 -17.94 -0.59
CA ASP A 303 24.41 -16.58 -0.11
C ASP A 303 23.53 -15.54 -0.81
N ASP A 304 23.23 -15.77 -2.10
CA ASP A 304 22.29 -14.94 -2.86
C ASP A 304 20.84 -15.14 -2.37
N PHE A 305 20.46 -16.40 -2.05
CA PHE A 305 19.17 -16.71 -1.45
C PHE A 305 19.01 -15.99 -0.09
N ASP A 306 19.99 -16.12 0.80
CA ASP A 306 19.94 -15.50 2.13
C ASP A 306 19.81 -13.99 2.03
N ARG A 307 20.55 -13.36 1.11
CA ARG A 307 20.50 -11.92 0.86
C ARG A 307 19.14 -11.48 0.29
N SER A 308 18.66 -12.13 -0.76
CA SER A 308 17.40 -11.78 -1.40
C SER A 308 16.19 -12.03 -0.49
N LEU A 309 16.21 -13.08 0.33
CA LEU A 309 15.21 -13.33 1.37
C LEU A 309 15.23 -12.26 2.45
N HIS A 310 16.42 -11.86 2.92
CA HIS A 310 16.56 -10.79 3.89
C HIS A 310 15.99 -9.47 3.34
N ASP A 311 16.38 -9.07 2.13
CA ASP A 311 15.90 -7.85 1.50
C ASP A 311 14.38 -7.87 1.29
N ALA A 312 13.83 -9.02 0.86
CA ALA A 312 12.38 -9.18 0.67
C ALA A 312 11.61 -9.10 2.01
N ARG A 313 12.10 -9.73 3.08
CA ARG A 313 11.47 -9.64 4.42
C ARG A 313 11.56 -8.24 5.01
N ASN A 314 12.67 -7.55 4.79
CA ASN A 314 12.91 -6.21 5.34
C ASN A 314 11.90 -5.18 4.82
N VAL A 315 11.42 -5.31 3.59
CA VAL A 315 10.46 -4.38 3.00
C VAL A 315 8.99 -4.68 3.35
N MET A 316 8.68 -5.85 3.94
CA MET A 316 7.30 -6.29 4.16
C MET A 316 6.52 -5.35 5.08
N ASP A 317 7.15 -4.86 6.16
CA ASP A 317 6.47 -3.96 7.10
C ASP A 317 6.14 -2.61 6.46
N MET A 318 7.08 -2.02 5.73
CA MET A 318 6.84 -0.81 4.95
C MET A 318 5.73 -1.02 3.92
N ARG A 319 5.75 -2.17 3.20
CA ARG A 319 4.74 -2.51 2.20
C ARG A 319 3.32 -2.55 2.78
N ASP A 320 3.16 -3.15 3.94
CA ASP A 320 1.83 -3.36 4.54
C ASP A 320 1.32 -2.10 5.27
N ASP A 321 2.22 -1.25 5.77
CA ASP A 321 1.87 -0.06 6.56
C ASP A 321 1.76 1.22 5.71
N GLN A 322 2.41 1.29 4.54
CA GLN A 322 2.43 2.51 3.74
C GLN A 322 1.06 2.91 3.18
N GLY A 323 0.23 1.96 2.73
CA GLY A 323 -1.12 2.22 2.23
C GLY A 323 -2.00 2.91 3.26
N PRO A 324 -2.18 2.31 4.45
CA PRO A 324 -2.85 2.97 5.57
C PRO A 324 -2.33 4.37 5.87
N MET A 325 -1.02 4.56 5.94
CA MET A 325 -0.40 5.84 6.33
C MET A 325 -0.50 6.93 5.27
N THR A 326 -0.31 6.59 4.00
CA THR A 326 -0.23 7.58 2.91
C THR A 326 -1.58 7.85 2.26
N ILE A 327 -2.49 6.86 2.21
CA ILE A 327 -3.74 6.96 1.45
C ILE A 327 -4.97 6.74 2.33
N GLU A 328 -5.13 5.56 2.95
CA GLU A 328 -6.41 5.16 3.51
C GLU A 328 -6.82 6.05 4.70
N TRP A 329 -5.89 6.41 5.57
CA TRP A 329 -6.17 7.30 6.70
C TRP A 329 -6.47 8.75 6.23
N PRO A 330 -5.61 9.45 5.46
CA PRO A 330 -5.92 10.82 5.05
C PRO A 330 -7.12 10.90 4.08
N VAL A 331 -7.42 9.87 3.26
CA VAL A 331 -8.67 9.81 2.48
C VAL A 331 -9.88 9.68 3.40
N GLY A 332 -9.80 8.90 4.48
CA GLY A 332 -10.86 8.82 5.49
C GLY A 332 -11.09 10.15 6.20
N LEU A 333 -10.03 10.92 6.48
CA LEU A 333 -10.15 12.28 7.04
C LEU A 333 -10.79 13.26 6.03
N LEU A 334 -10.40 13.18 4.76
CA LEU A 334 -11.03 13.96 3.70
C LEU A 334 -12.52 13.60 3.56
N ARG A 335 -12.86 12.29 3.58
CA ARG A 335 -14.25 11.82 3.58
C ARG A 335 -15.05 12.44 4.72
N ARG A 336 -14.52 12.46 5.96
CA ARG A 336 -15.18 13.08 7.11
C ARG A 336 -15.49 14.57 6.88
N ALA A 337 -14.53 15.31 6.33
CA ALA A 337 -14.72 16.74 6.01
C ALA A 337 -15.73 16.96 4.88
N LEU A 338 -15.70 16.12 3.84
CA LEU A 338 -16.64 16.22 2.71
C LEU A 338 -18.06 15.82 3.10
N LEU A 339 -18.25 14.85 3.98
CA LEU A 339 -19.56 14.50 4.53
C LEU A 339 -20.16 15.65 5.33
N GLU A 340 -19.35 16.36 6.12
CA GLU A 340 -19.81 17.58 6.82
C GLU A 340 -20.18 18.69 5.84
N ALA A 341 -19.38 18.92 4.80
CA ALA A 341 -19.72 19.89 3.76
C ALA A 341 -21.03 19.53 3.04
N GLY A 342 -21.24 18.24 2.69
CA GLY A 342 -22.49 17.75 2.09
C GLY A 342 -23.69 17.97 3.02
N ARG A 343 -23.55 17.67 4.30
CA ARG A 343 -24.60 17.92 5.32
C ARG A 343 -25.03 19.39 5.36
N ARG A 344 -24.08 20.34 5.29
CA ARG A 344 -24.38 21.78 5.25
C ARG A 344 -25.07 22.21 3.97
N LEU A 345 -24.71 21.60 2.84
CA LEU A 345 -25.31 21.87 1.54
C LEU A 345 -26.64 21.16 1.32
N GLY A 346 -27.04 20.26 2.20
CA GLY A 346 -28.29 19.48 2.12
C GLY A 346 -28.27 18.39 1.05
N VAL A 347 -27.10 17.83 0.76
CA VAL A 347 -26.89 16.73 -0.20
C VAL A 347 -26.29 15.50 0.48
#